data_4ad4e6398e5dd5a935746fc1eefd842e
#
_entry.id   4ad4e6398e5dd5a935746fc1eefd842e
#
_cell.length_a   1.000
_cell.length_b   1.000
_cell.length_c   1.000
_cell.angle_alpha   90.00
_cell.angle_beta   90.00
_cell.angle_gamma   90.00
#
_symmetry.space_group_name_H-M   'P 1'
#
loop_
_entity.id
_entity.type
_entity.pdbx_description
1 polymer ?
#
loop_
_entity_poly.entity_id
_entity_poly.type
_entity_poly.pdbx_seq_one_letter_code
_entity_poly.pdbx_strand_id
1 'polypeptide(L)'
;MTKIFAHRGASGQFPENTMLAFEKGIEAGADGIELDVQLTKDGRIVVIHDERLNRTTSLKGFVKDTAYDEVKTANAAAGHDQAYSDIKVPLLEDVLSWAVKKDFLINIELKNSVIRYEGMEEKVLEAVKRFNVEDRVILSTFNHDSLALCARLAPHIERAVLTSDVLYQADRYIASIPASGYHPKLNSLGVTDEVLKKMRNSSIKVRPYTVNRPEDMKCLIEAGADGMFTDFPEKASALLKNE
;
A
#
# COMPACT_ATOMS: atom_id res chain seq x y z
N MET A 1 -8.70 17.52 -3.97
CA MET A 1 -7.27 17.50 -4.37
C MET A 1 -6.80 16.06 -4.37
N THR A 2 -6.15 15.63 -5.43
CA THR A 2 -5.62 14.26 -5.60
C THR A 2 -4.54 13.97 -4.55
N LYS A 3 -4.68 12.87 -3.81
CA LYS A 3 -3.75 12.45 -2.76
C LYS A 3 -2.57 11.65 -3.34
N ILE A 4 -1.37 11.89 -2.82
CA ILE A 4 -0.16 11.16 -3.23
C ILE A 4 0.17 10.12 -2.17
N PHE A 5 0.23 8.85 -2.58
CA PHE A 5 0.71 7.75 -1.75
C PHE A 5 2.07 7.29 -2.25
N ALA A 6 3.08 7.33 -1.38
CA ALA A 6 4.41 6.78 -1.66
C ALA A 6 4.34 5.25 -1.66
N HIS A 7 4.37 4.64 -2.86
CA HIS A 7 4.23 3.20 -3.09
C HIS A 7 5.44 2.45 -2.56
N ARG A 8 5.26 1.69 -1.48
CA ARG A 8 6.33 1.06 -0.69
C ARG A 8 7.35 2.10 -0.17
N GLY A 9 6.88 3.34 0.09
CA GLY A 9 7.72 4.51 0.32
C GLY A 9 8.20 5.18 -0.98
N ALA A 10 9.24 6.00 -0.91
CA ALA A 10 9.90 6.59 -2.09
C ALA A 10 10.77 5.53 -2.79
N SER A 11 10.15 4.43 -3.22
CA SER A 11 10.81 3.20 -3.69
C SER A 11 11.54 3.35 -5.02
N GLY A 12 11.28 4.40 -5.78
CA GLY A 12 12.03 4.73 -6.99
C GLY A 12 13.48 5.17 -6.73
N GLN A 13 13.81 5.54 -5.48
CA GLN A 13 15.14 6.01 -5.08
C GLN A 13 15.71 5.29 -3.85
N PHE A 14 14.86 4.72 -3.01
CA PHE A 14 15.22 4.09 -1.74
C PHE A 14 14.72 2.64 -1.69
N PRO A 15 15.33 1.76 -0.86
CA PRO A 15 14.90 0.38 -0.73
C PRO A 15 13.42 0.28 -0.32
N GLU A 16 12.61 -0.37 -1.16
CA GLU A 16 11.16 -0.50 -0.97
C GLU A 16 10.79 -1.13 0.37
N ASN A 17 9.63 -0.76 0.93
CA ASN A 17 9.08 -1.32 2.16
C ASN A 17 10.03 -1.20 3.37
N THR A 18 10.81 -0.14 3.45
CA THR A 18 11.72 0.15 4.58
C THR A 18 11.35 1.46 5.27
N MET A 19 11.73 1.60 6.54
CA MET A 19 11.52 2.85 7.29
C MET A 19 12.11 4.05 6.56
N LEU A 20 13.33 3.90 5.98
CA LEU A 20 13.98 4.94 5.20
C LEU A 20 13.11 5.40 4.02
N ALA A 21 12.58 4.44 3.23
CA ALA A 21 11.73 4.77 2.08
C ALA A 21 10.44 5.48 2.50
N PHE A 22 9.84 5.10 3.63
CA PHE A 22 8.63 5.74 4.16
C PHE A 22 8.92 7.17 4.62
N GLU A 23 9.99 7.38 5.37
CA GLU A 23 10.43 8.71 5.83
C GLU A 23 10.68 9.63 4.63
N LYS A 24 11.43 9.14 3.63
CA LYS A 24 11.71 9.89 2.40
C LYS A 24 10.45 10.16 1.56
N GLY A 25 9.48 9.26 1.55
CA GLY A 25 8.19 9.47 0.91
C GLY A 25 7.42 10.65 1.51
N ILE A 26 7.34 10.72 2.83
CA ILE A 26 6.67 11.83 3.52
C ILE A 26 7.48 13.13 3.39
N GLU A 27 8.81 13.10 3.50
CA GLU A 27 9.67 14.26 3.26
C GLU A 27 9.52 14.82 1.84
N ALA A 28 9.26 13.97 0.86
CA ALA A 28 9.00 14.35 -0.54
C ALA A 28 7.61 14.98 -0.77
N GLY A 29 6.76 15.03 0.26
CA GLY A 29 5.43 15.65 0.22
C GLY A 29 4.30 14.69 -0.16
N ALA A 30 4.46 13.38 0.08
CA ALA A 30 3.36 12.45 -0.02
C ALA A 30 2.32 12.69 1.10
N ASP A 31 1.04 12.55 0.77
CA ASP A 31 -0.09 12.60 1.72
C ASP A 31 -0.22 11.31 2.54
N GLY A 32 0.42 10.25 2.10
CA GLY A 32 0.42 8.95 2.75
C GLY A 32 1.51 8.04 2.24
N ILE A 33 1.67 6.93 2.96
CA ILE A 33 2.52 5.82 2.53
C ILE A 33 1.65 4.62 2.15
N GLU A 34 2.18 3.79 1.30
CA GLU A 34 1.64 2.46 1.03
C GLU A 34 2.70 1.44 1.41
N LEU A 35 2.28 0.30 1.96
CA LEU A 35 3.12 -0.79 2.39
C LEU A 35 2.44 -2.14 2.25
N ASP A 36 3.24 -3.19 2.08
CA ASP A 36 2.80 -4.57 1.93
C ASP A 36 3.07 -5.37 3.20
N VAL A 37 2.12 -6.16 3.69
CA VAL A 37 2.33 -6.99 4.87
C VAL A 37 2.19 -8.47 4.60
N GLN A 38 3.06 -9.26 5.25
CA GLN A 38 3.03 -10.71 5.25
C GLN A 38 3.28 -11.25 6.67
N LEU A 39 2.96 -12.54 6.93
CA LEU A 39 3.27 -13.18 8.21
C LEU A 39 4.49 -14.08 8.10
N THR A 40 5.37 -13.97 9.10
CA THR A 40 6.47 -14.90 9.34
C THR A 40 5.95 -16.24 9.87
N LYS A 41 6.82 -17.26 9.95
CA LYS A 41 6.53 -18.59 10.49
C LYS A 41 5.95 -18.54 11.93
N ASP A 42 6.44 -17.62 12.74
CA ASP A 42 6.01 -17.38 14.12
C ASP A 42 4.91 -16.32 14.24
N GLY A 43 4.31 -15.93 13.10
CA GLY A 43 3.11 -15.08 13.02
C GLY A 43 3.35 -13.61 13.31
N ARG A 44 4.60 -13.09 13.15
CA ARG A 44 4.89 -11.65 13.21
C ARG A 44 4.51 -11.00 11.88
N ILE A 45 3.99 -9.78 11.92
CA ILE A 45 3.63 -9.03 10.72
C ILE A 45 4.85 -8.25 10.25
N VAL A 46 5.45 -8.68 9.12
CA VAL A 46 6.59 -8.01 8.48
C VAL A 46 6.15 -7.23 7.26
N VAL A 47 6.87 -6.14 6.96
CA VAL A 47 6.59 -5.26 5.82
C VAL A 47 7.49 -5.66 4.66
N ILE A 48 6.91 -6.41 3.71
CA ILE A 48 7.61 -6.93 2.53
C ILE A 48 6.59 -7.32 1.45
N HIS A 49 6.91 -7.04 0.17
CA HIS A 49 6.00 -7.29 -0.94
C HIS A 49 5.92 -8.76 -1.36
N ASP A 50 7.07 -9.37 -1.69
CA ASP A 50 7.10 -10.71 -2.25
C ASP A 50 6.90 -11.78 -1.17
N GLU A 51 6.31 -12.92 -1.54
CA GLU A 51 6.20 -14.09 -0.66
C GLU A 51 7.56 -14.68 -0.32
N ARG A 52 8.60 -14.31 -1.09
CA ARG A 52 9.99 -14.75 -0.90
C ARG A 52 10.89 -13.60 -0.51
N LEU A 53 11.84 -13.87 0.38
CA LEU A 53 12.85 -12.93 0.85
C LEU A 53 13.89 -12.55 -0.23
N ASN A 54 13.96 -13.32 -1.32
CA ASN A 54 15.07 -13.37 -2.27
C ASN A 54 15.37 -12.06 -3.00
N ARG A 55 14.36 -11.27 -3.39
CA ARG A 55 14.54 -10.10 -4.27
C ARG A 55 15.06 -8.89 -3.52
N THR A 56 14.47 -8.60 -2.39
CA THR A 56 14.72 -7.36 -1.64
C THR A 56 15.59 -7.56 -0.40
N THR A 57 15.93 -8.82 -0.05
CA THR A 57 16.74 -9.08 1.13
C THR A 57 17.97 -9.94 0.86
N SER A 58 18.89 -9.96 1.81
CA SER A 58 20.06 -10.84 1.79
C SER A 58 19.73 -12.31 2.08
N LEU A 59 18.50 -12.63 2.50
CA LEU A 59 18.03 -13.99 2.77
C LEU A 59 17.33 -14.63 1.57
N LYS A 60 17.09 -15.94 1.66
CA LYS A 60 16.37 -16.74 0.67
C LYS A 60 15.29 -17.56 1.33
N GLY A 61 14.25 -17.90 0.59
CA GLY A 61 13.14 -18.72 1.06
C GLY A 61 11.84 -17.94 1.15
N PHE A 62 10.81 -18.59 1.70
CA PHE A 62 9.51 -17.97 1.90
C PHE A 62 9.43 -17.24 3.25
N VAL A 63 8.79 -16.09 3.27
CA VAL A 63 8.51 -15.33 4.49
C VAL A 63 7.76 -16.21 5.51
N LYS A 64 6.72 -16.91 5.07
CA LYS A 64 5.89 -17.80 5.91
C LYS A 64 6.64 -18.97 6.57
N ASP A 65 7.79 -19.35 6.01
CA ASP A 65 8.59 -20.49 6.51
C ASP A 65 9.78 -20.03 7.37
N THR A 66 10.02 -18.71 7.48
CA THR A 66 11.14 -18.07 8.18
C THR A 66 10.64 -17.39 9.46
N ALA A 67 11.27 -17.67 10.60
CA ALA A 67 10.95 -16.99 11.86
C ALA A 67 11.43 -15.53 11.85
N TYR A 68 10.78 -14.64 12.59
CA TYR A 68 11.15 -13.23 12.61
C TYR A 68 12.58 -13.00 13.12
N ASP A 69 13.05 -13.82 14.08
CA ASP A 69 14.43 -13.72 14.57
C ASP A 69 15.48 -13.90 13.47
N GLU A 70 15.17 -14.63 12.42
CA GLU A 70 16.01 -14.74 11.23
C GLU A 70 15.74 -13.56 10.27
N VAL A 71 14.49 -13.23 9.98
CA VAL A 71 14.11 -12.10 9.08
C VAL A 71 14.74 -10.79 9.53
N LYS A 72 14.75 -10.48 10.82
CA LYS A 72 15.34 -9.24 11.37
C LYS A 72 16.85 -9.12 11.15
N THR A 73 17.57 -10.23 10.85
CA THR A 73 19.01 -10.19 10.53
C THR A 73 19.26 -9.76 9.09
N ALA A 74 18.25 -9.89 8.22
CA ALA A 74 18.37 -9.58 6.80
C ALA A 74 18.73 -8.11 6.56
N ASN A 75 19.58 -7.87 5.55
CA ASN A 75 19.64 -6.57 4.91
C ASN A 75 18.47 -6.49 3.90
N ALA A 76 17.60 -5.50 4.03
CA ALA A 76 16.43 -5.25 3.19
C ALA A 76 16.71 -4.31 2.00
N ALA A 77 17.97 -4.13 1.63
CA ALA A 77 18.40 -3.28 0.53
C ALA A 77 19.16 -4.08 -0.55
N ALA A 78 18.79 -5.34 -0.75
CA ALA A 78 19.42 -6.15 -1.81
C ALA A 78 19.20 -5.49 -3.18
N GLY A 79 20.29 -5.32 -3.93
CA GLY A 79 20.26 -4.64 -5.24
C GLY A 79 20.42 -3.10 -5.19
N HIS A 80 20.47 -2.51 -4.00
CA HIS A 80 20.81 -1.11 -3.79
C HIS A 80 22.30 -0.91 -3.45
N ASP A 81 22.73 0.35 -3.40
CA ASP A 81 24.11 0.73 -3.07
C ASP A 81 24.51 0.22 -1.67
N GLN A 82 25.80 -0.03 -1.45
CA GLN A 82 26.37 -0.44 -0.16
C GLN A 82 26.08 0.54 0.99
N ALA A 83 25.77 1.79 0.67
CA ALA A 83 25.32 2.79 1.65
C ALA A 83 24.10 2.34 2.49
N TYR A 84 23.34 1.33 2.02
CA TYR A 84 22.14 0.81 2.67
C TYR A 84 22.33 -0.55 3.34
N SER A 85 23.56 -0.92 3.72
CA SER A 85 23.91 -2.25 4.24
C SER A 85 23.20 -2.64 5.56
N ASP A 86 22.74 -1.65 6.35
CA ASP A 86 22.10 -1.88 7.65
C ASP A 86 20.58 -1.72 7.67
N ILE A 87 19.96 -1.56 6.50
CA ILE A 87 18.51 -1.45 6.39
C ILE A 87 17.86 -2.81 6.69
N LYS A 88 16.84 -2.80 7.55
CA LYS A 88 16.13 -4.01 7.99
C LYS A 88 14.71 -4.07 7.43
N VAL A 89 14.18 -5.30 7.36
CA VAL A 89 12.75 -5.53 7.13
C VAL A 89 12.00 -5.06 8.37
N PRO A 90 11.11 -4.04 8.27
CA PRO A 90 10.37 -3.55 9.42
C PRO A 90 9.27 -4.51 9.85
N LEU A 91 8.89 -4.48 11.13
CA LEU A 91 7.58 -4.93 11.56
C LEU A 91 6.51 -3.88 11.23
N LEU A 92 5.27 -4.30 11.04
CA LEU A 92 4.15 -3.36 10.94
C LEU A 92 4.08 -2.45 12.18
N GLU A 93 4.33 -3.00 13.36
CA GLU A 93 4.35 -2.23 14.61
C GLU A 93 5.40 -1.12 14.63
N ASP A 94 6.56 -1.31 13.99
CA ASP A 94 7.60 -0.27 13.89
C ASP A 94 7.08 0.91 13.05
N VAL A 95 6.44 0.62 11.90
CA VAL A 95 5.85 1.63 11.03
C VAL A 95 4.70 2.36 11.73
N LEU A 96 3.79 1.63 12.38
CA LEU A 96 2.65 2.23 13.09
C LEU A 96 3.13 3.10 14.27
N SER A 97 4.13 2.64 15.04
CA SER A 97 4.73 3.40 16.13
C SER A 97 5.33 4.73 15.66
N TRP A 98 6.00 4.72 14.52
CA TRP A 98 6.52 5.93 13.90
C TRP A 98 5.40 6.85 13.40
N ALA A 99 4.33 6.28 12.84
CA ALA A 99 3.20 7.01 12.27
C ALA A 99 2.29 7.69 13.33
N VAL A 100 2.24 7.19 14.57
CA VAL A 100 1.36 7.73 15.65
C VAL A 100 1.54 9.24 15.83
N LYS A 101 2.77 9.74 15.73
CA LYS A 101 3.12 11.15 15.98
C LYS A 101 3.02 12.04 14.73
N LYS A 102 2.48 11.54 13.64
CA LYS A 102 2.48 12.20 12.34
C LYS A 102 1.07 12.23 11.76
N ASP A 103 0.84 13.16 10.83
CA ASP A 103 -0.45 13.34 10.17
C ASP A 103 -0.34 12.97 8.69
N PHE A 104 -0.45 11.66 8.37
CA PHE A 104 -0.51 11.15 7.02
C PHE A 104 -1.34 9.85 6.96
N LEU A 105 -1.79 9.47 5.77
CA LEU A 105 -2.55 8.25 5.52
C LEU A 105 -1.63 7.04 5.38
N ILE A 106 -2.12 5.86 5.76
CA ILE A 106 -1.38 4.60 5.67
C ILE A 106 -2.24 3.61 4.89
N ASN A 107 -1.82 3.25 3.68
CA ASN A 107 -2.42 2.14 2.96
C ASN A 107 -1.66 0.86 3.27
N ILE A 108 -2.33 -0.11 3.87
CA ILE A 108 -1.77 -1.43 4.20
C ILE A 108 -2.35 -2.44 3.20
N GLU A 109 -1.50 -2.97 2.32
CA GLU A 109 -1.87 -4.09 1.45
C GLU A 109 -1.67 -5.42 2.17
N LEU A 110 -2.74 -6.19 2.30
CA LEU A 110 -2.69 -7.56 2.81
C LEU A 110 -2.25 -8.50 1.68
N LYS A 111 -1.03 -9.04 1.75
CA LYS A 111 -0.46 -9.95 0.74
C LYS A 111 -0.93 -11.39 0.96
N ASN A 112 -2.23 -11.63 0.80
CA ASN A 112 -2.88 -12.92 1.09
C ASN A 112 -3.65 -13.52 -0.10
N SER A 113 -3.37 -13.04 -1.31
CA SER A 113 -3.96 -13.57 -2.55
C SER A 113 -3.21 -14.79 -3.12
N VAL A 114 -1.89 -14.90 -2.86
CA VAL A 114 -1.04 -16.02 -3.29
C VAL A 114 -0.88 -17.04 -2.15
N ILE A 115 -0.52 -16.55 -0.96
CA ILE A 115 -0.45 -17.36 0.26
C ILE A 115 -1.54 -16.86 1.20
N ARG A 116 -2.48 -17.74 1.53
CA ARG A 116 -3.50 -17.42 2.53
C ARG A 116 -2.89 -17.61 3.92
N TYR A 117 -2.76 -16.48 4.64
CA TYR A 117 -2.32 -16.47 6.03
C TYR A 117 -3.52 -16.52 6.96
N GLU A 118 -3.61 -17.56 7.78
CA GLU A 118 -4.68 -17.67 8.76
C GLU A 118 -4.53 -16.57 9.84
N GLY A 119 -5.61 -15.83 10.10
CA GLY A 119 -5.66 -14.78 11.12
C GLY A 119 -4.86 -13.52 10.78
N MET A 120 -4.49 -13.30 9.51
CA MET A 120 -3.77 -12.09 9.10
C MET A 120 -4.61 -10.84 9.33
N GLU A 121 -5.87 -10.87 8.93
CA GLU A 121 -6.81 -9.76 9.03
C GLU A 121 -6.98 -9.31 10.49
N GLU A 122 -7.22 -10.25 11.38
CA GLU A 122 -7.37 -10.00 12.81
C GLU A 122 -6.11 -9.38 13.41
N LYS A 123 -4.94 -9.95 13.10
CA LYS A 123 -3.65 -9.47 13.62
C LYS A 123 -3.35 -8.05 13.15
N VAL A 124 -3.59 -7.75 11.86
CA VAL A 124 -3.38 -6.40 11.31
C VAL A 124 -4.34 -5.40 11.94
N LEU A 125 -5.62 -5.75 12.06
CA LEU A 125 -6.62 -4.90 12.69
C LEU A 125 -6.31 -4.67 14.18
N GLU A 126 -5.85 -5.69 14.89
CA GLU A 126 -5.42 -5.56 16.30
C GLU A 126 -4.22 -4.60 16.43
N ALA A 127 -3.23 -4.71 15.54
CA ALA A 127 -2.10 -3.79 15.52
C ALA A 127 -2.55 -2.34 15.24
N VAL A 128 -3.37 -2.12 14.22
CA VAL A 128 -3.91 -0.80 13.87
C VAL A 128 -4.68 -0.17 15.05
N LYS A 129 -5.54 -0.94 15.70
CA LYS A 129 -6.28 -0.51 16.89
C LYS A 129 -5.37 -0.19 18.07
N ARG A 130 -4.37 -1.04 18.36
CA ARG A 130 -3.41 -0.84 19.45
C ARG A 130 -2.64 0.47 19.34
N PHE A 131 -2.32 0.90 18.11
CA PHE A 131 -1.65 2.17 17.86
C PHE A 131 -2.59 3.36 17.69
N ASN A 132 -3.93 3.13 17.72
CA ASN A 132 -4.95 4.17 17.60
C ASN A 132 -4.80 5.02 16.32
N VAL A 133 -4.65 4.35 15.17
CA VAL A 133 -4.48 4.98 13.86
C VAL A 133 -5.57 4.57 12.85
N GLU A 134 -6.67 3.99 13.33
CA GLU A 134 -7.76 3.42 12.54
C GLU A 134 -8.37 4.41 11.55
N ASP A 135 -8.46 5.68 11.93
CA ASP A 135 -9.00 6.80 11.14
C ASP A 135 -8.13 7.20 9.95
N ARG A 136 -6.87 6.78 9.93
CA ARG A 136 -5.89 7.09 8.89
C ARG A 136 -5.44 5.88 8.09
N VAL A 137 -5.97 4.70 8.40
CA VAL A 137 -5.62 3.46 7.71
C VAL A 137 -6.62 3.15 6.60
N ILE A 138 -6.09 2.71 5.47
CA ILE A 138 -6.81 2.10 4.36
C ILE A 138 -6.30 0.67 4.23
N LEU A 139 -7.17 -0.32 4.28
CA LEU A 139 -6.82 -1.71 4.00
C LEU A 139 -7.08 -2.03 2.53
N SER A 140 -6.12 -2.59 1.84
CA SER A 140 -6.26 -3.00 0.46
C SER A 140 -5.76 -4.43 0.24
N THR A 141 -6.33 -5.14 -0.72
CA THR A 141 -5.89 -6.49 -1.09
C THR A 141 -6.52 -6.91 -2.43
N PHE A 142 -5.87 -7.86 -3.11
CA PHE A 142 -6.42 -8.61 -4.24
C PHE A 142 -7.34 -9.77 -3.81
N ASN A 143 -7.32 -10.15 -2.52
CA ASN A 143 -8.23 -11.13 -1.95
C ASN A 143 -9.48 -10.44 -1.39
N HIS A 144 -10.52 -10.32 -2.21
CA HIS A 144 -11.70 -9.54 -1.84
C HIS A 144 -12.55 -10.18 -0.73
N ASP A 145 -12.44 -11.50 -0.50
CA ASP A 145 -13.05 -12.14 0.69
C ASP A 145 -12.44 -11.59 1.99
N SER A 146 -11.15 -11.23 1.95
CA SER A 146 -10.44 -10.59 3.06
C SER A 146 -11.03 -9.21 3.38
N LEU A 147 -11.40 -8.42 2.36
CA LEU A 147 -12.10 -7.13 2.57
C LEU A 147 -13.45 -7.32 3.26
N ALA A 148 -14.20 -8.35 2.85
CA ALA A 148 -15.47 -8.68 3.49
C ALA A 148 -15.29 -9.13 4.95
N LEU A 149 -14.20 -9.83 5.27
CA LEU A 149 -13.85 -10.18 6.64
C LEU A 149 -13.48 -8.92 7.44
N CYS A 150 -12.58 -8.07 6.92
CA CYS A 150 -12.20 -6.81 7.57
C CYS A 150 -13.42 -5.91 7.82
N ALA A 151 -14.40 -5.88 6.91
CA ALA A 151 -15.62 -5.10 7.09
C ALA A 151 -16.48 -5.58 8.27
N ARG A 152 -16.50 -6.88 8.55
CA ARG A 152 -17.19 -7.42 9.70
C ARG A 152 -16.46 -7.13 11.02
N LEU A 153 -15.12 -7.18 10.99
CA LEU A 153 -14.29 -7.01 12.18
C LEU A 153 -14.10 -5.53 12.56
N ALA A 154 -13.93 -4.66 11.57
CA ALA A 154 -13.70 -3.23 11.77
C ALA A 154 -14.41 -2.40 10.67
N PRO A 155 -15.74 -2.23 10.74
CA PRO A 155 -16.55 -1.59 9.71
C PRO A 155 -16.18 -0.12 9.44
N HIS A 156 -15.56 0.55 10.39
CA HIS A 156 -15.18 1.97 10.32
C HIS A 156 -13.85 2.21 9.55
N ILE A 157 -12.99 1.20 9.41
CA ILE A 157 -11.74 1.33 8.64
C ILE A 157 -12.03 1.31 7.15
N GLU A 158 -11.45 2.24 6.38
CA GLU A 158 -11.58 2.28 4.92
C GLU A 158 -10.97 1.02 4.27
N ARG A 159 -11.67 0.45 3.30
CA ARG A 159 -11.25 -0.73 2.53
C ARG A 159 -11.27 -0.41 1.06
N ALA A 160 -10.27 -0.91 0.32
CA ALA A 160 -10.12 -0.69 -1.11
C ALA A 160 -9.85 -2.00 -1.86
N VAL A 161 -10.55 -2.16 -2.97
CA VAL A 161 -10.43 -3.29 -3.90
C VAL A 161 -9.22 -3.09 -4.81
N LEU A 162 -8.22 -3.96 -4.74
CA LEU A 162 -7.10 -4.01 -5.70
C LEU A 162 -7.45 -4.90 -6.90
N THR A 163 -7.12 -4.45 -8.11
CA THR A 163 -7.26 -5.26 -9.33
C THR A 163 -6.11 -4.99 -10.30
N SER A 164 -5.63 -6.05 -10.96
CA SER A 164 -4.68 -5.95 -12.08
C SER A 164 -5.37 -5.85 -13.43
N ASP A 165 -6.61 -6.33 -13.52
CA ASP A 165 -7.40 -6.37 -14.75
C ASP A 165 -8.45 -5.27 -14.80
N VAL A 166 -8.91 -4.95 -16.02
CA VAL A 166 -10.02 -4.05 -16.25
C VAL A 166 -11.33 -4.75 -15.92
N LEU A 167 -12.04 -4.24 -14.92
CA LEU A 167 -13.33 -4.82 -14.52
C LEU A 167 -14.47 -4.29 -15.37
N TYR A 168 -15.26 -5.19 -15.93
CA TYR A 168 -16.56 -4.85 -16.51
C TYR A 168 -17.55 -4.45 -15.40
N GLN A 169 -18.19 -3.28 -15.53
CA GLN A 169 -19.09 -2.74 -14.51
C GLN A 169 -18.45 -2.66 -13.10
N ALA A 170 -17.23 -2.14 -13.03
CA ALA A 170 -16.43 -2.06 -11.81
C ALA A 170 -17.17 -1.41 -10.64
N ASP A 171 -17.99 -0.36 -10.89
CA ASP A 171 -18.85 0.30 -9.89
C ASP A 171 -19.80 -0.68 -9.20
N ARG A 172 -20.45 -1.54 -9.98
CA ARG A 172 -21.38 -2.55 -9.45
C ARG A 172 -20.65 -3.64 -8.68
N TYR A 173 -19.51 -4.07 -9.21
CA TYR A 173 -18.67 -5.07 -8.54
C TYR A 173 -18.20 -4.56 -7.18
N ILE A 174 -17.63 -3.36 -7.12
CA ILE A 174 -17.11 -2.77 -5.88
C ILE A 174 -18.24 -2.51 -4.89
N ALA A 175 -19.42 -2.06 -5.38
CA ALA A 175 -20.59 -1.89 -4.51
C ALA A 175 -21.12 -3.20 -3.94
N SER A 176 -20.84 -4.35 -4.55
CA SER A 176 -21.18 -5.68 -3.99
C SER A 176 -20.24 -6.15 -2.89
N ILE A 177 -19.07 -5.50 -2.76
CA ILE A 177 -18.08 -5.74 -1.72
C ILE A 177 -18.20 -4.58 -0.72
N PRO A 178 -18.12 -4.80 0.60
CA PRO A 178 -18.20 -3.72 1.58
C PRO A 178 -16.89 -2.89 1.60
N ALA A 179 -16.57 -2.23 0.47
CA ALA A 179 -15.41 -1.39 0.23
C ALA A 179 -15.84 -0.03 -0.36
N SER A 180 -15.10 1.02 -0.06
CA SER A 180 -15.31 2.39 -0.55
C SER A 180 -14.14 2.91 -1.39
N GLY A 181 -13.13 2.08 -1.62
CA GLY A 181 -11.97 2.39 -2.46
C GLY A 181 -11.80 1.40 -3.61
N TYR A 182 -11.27 1.90 -4.71
CA TYR A 182 -10.85 1.14 -5.89
C TYR A 182 -9.42 1.50 -6.25
N HIS A 183 -8.54 0.52 -6.19
CA HIS A 183 -7.13 0.66 -6.53
C HIS A 183 -6.82 -0.18 -7.78
N PRO A 184 -7.14 0.33 -8.98
CA PRO A 184 -6.86 -0.38 -10.23
C PRO A 184 -5.40 -0.23 -10.63
N LYS A 185 -4.87 -1.24 -11.32
CA LYS A 185 -3.62 -1.08 -12.05
C LYS A 185 -3.80 -0.04 -13.15
N LEU A 186 -2.88 0.92 -13.23
CA LEU A 186 -2.89 1.92 -14.29
C LEU A 186 -2.66 1.25 -15.65
N ASN A 187 -3.64 1.37 -16.52
CA ASN A 187 -3.53 0.98 -17.93
C ASN A 187 -4.49 1.87 -18.73
N SER A 188 -4.24 1.98 -20.03
CA SER A 188 -4.97 2.88 -20.93
C SER A 188 -6.47 2.60 -21.06
N LEU A 189 -6.95 1.45 -20.61
CA LEU A 189 -8.37 1.04 -20.71
C LEU A 189 -9.08 1.07 -19.36
N GLY A 190 -8.36 1.00 -18.25
CA GLY A 190 -8.93 0.79 -16.92
C GLY A 190 -9.25 2.07 -16.13
N VAL A 191 -8.56 3.17 -16.42
CA VAL A 191 -8.74 4.45 -15.69
C VAL A 191 -8.96 5.56 -16.69
N THR A 192 -10.21 5.72 -17.12
CA THR A 192 -10.65 6.79 -18.00
C THR A 192 -11.47 7.82 -17.23
N ASP A 193 -11.67 9.02 -17.79
CA ASP A 193 -12.53 10.06 -17.20
C ASP A 193 -13.95 9.55 -16.93
N GLU A 194 -14.47 8.71 -17.83
CA GLU A 194 -15.78 8.08 -17.66
C GLU A 194 -15.82 7.16 -16.43
N VAL A 195 -14.80 6.33 -16.26
CA VAL A 195 -14.66 5.44 -15.08
C VAL A 195 -14.54 6.27 -13.81
N LEU A 196 -13.68 7.29 -13.77
CA LEU A 196 -13.52 8.17 -12.61
C LEU A 196 -14.86 8.87 -12.25
N LYS A 197 -15.56 9.41 -13.24
CA LYS A 197 -16.87 10.04 -13.04
C LYS A 197 -17.91 9.06 -12.50
N LYS A 198 -17.96 7.85 -13.04
CA LYS A 198 -18.88 6.80 -12.61
C LYS A 198 -18.61 6.35 -11.18
N MET A 199 -17.34 6.15 -10.80
CA MET A 199 -16.94 5.79 -9.45
C MET A 199 -17.28 6.90 -8.46
N ARG A 200 -17.01 8.16 -8.81
CA ARG A 200 -17.37 9.32 -7.98
C ARG A 200 -18.87 9.39 -7.71
N ASN A 201 -19.70 9.13 -8.72
CA ASN A 201 -21.16 9.08 -8.56
C ASN A 201 -21.63 7.95 -7.63
N SER A 202 -20.81 6.92 -7.47
CA SER A 202 -21.03 5.79 -6.55
C SER A 202 -20.31 5.95 -5.19
N SER A 203 -19.73 7.13 -4.91
CA SER A 203 -18.95 7.42 -3.71
C SER A 203 -17.75 6.47 -3.50
N ILE A 204 -17.21 5.94 -4.59
CA ILE A 204 -16.04 5.06 -4.60
C ILE A 204 -14.80 5.90 -4.92
N LYS A 205 -13.82 5.91 -4.01
CA LYS A 205 -12.56 6.62 -4.20
C LYS A 205 -11.62 5.82 -5.11
N VAL A 206 -11.11 6.46 -6.16
CA VAL A 206 -10.21 5.81 -7.13
C VAL A 206 -8.78 6.28 -6.93
N ARG A 207 -7.87 5.30 -6.71
CA ARG A 207 -6.44 5.53 -6.52
C ARG A 207 -5.65 4.51 -7.34
N PRO A 208 -5.26 4.84 -8.58
CA PRO A 208 -4.50 3.92 -9.45
C PRO A 208 -3.08 3.65 -8.99
N TYR A 209 -2.54 2.48 -9.32
CA TYR A 209 -1.15 2.08 -9.12
C TYR A 209 -0.55 1.46 -10.40
N THR A 210 0.73 1.49 -10.70
CA THR A 210 1.74 2.37 -10.12
C THR A 210 1.98 3.49 -11.12
N VAL A 211 1.80 4.72 -10.67
CA VAL A 211 1.78 5.92 -11.52
C VAL A 211 3.15 6.59 -11.45
N ASN A 212 4.04 6.30 -12.40
CA ASN A 212 5.44 6.75 -12.34
C ASN A 212 5.81 7.79 -13.41
N ARG A 213 5.00 7.92 -14.48
CA ARG A 213 5.26 8.87 -15.55
C ARG A 213 4.59 10.22 -15.23
N PRO A 214 5.30 11.35 -15.38
CA PRO A 214 4.72 12.67 -15.11
C PRO A 214 3.45 12.96 -15.92
N GLU A 215 3.36 12.45 -17.16
CA GLU A 215 2.20 12.62 -18.01
C GLU A 215 0.96 11.93 -17.43
N ASP A 216 1.13 10.70 -16.90
CA ASP A 216 0.05 9.94 -16.27
C ASP A 216 -0.40 10.60 -14.95
N MET A 217 0.57 11.11 -14.16
CA MET A 217 0.29 11.87 -12.94
C MET A 217 -0.57 13.09 -13.24
N LYS A 218 -0.17 13.89 -14.25
CA LYS A 218 -0.89 15.08 -14.68
C LYS A 218 -2.30 14.75 -15.14
N CYS A 219 -2.47 13.75 -16.01
CA CYS A 219 -3.79 13.30 -16.45
C CYS A 219 -4.72 12.92 -15.29
N LEU A 220 -4.21 12.19 -14.29
CA LEU A 220 -5.00 11.79 -13.13
C LEU A 220 -5.38 12.96 -12.22
N ILE A 221 -4.49 13.94 -12.06
CA ILE A 221 -4.76 15.17 -11.30
C ILE A 221 -5.86 15.97 -12.01
N GLU A 222 -5.71 16.24 -13.30
CA GLU A 222 -6.69 16.99 -14.12
C GLU A 222 -8.05 16.28 -14.17
N ALA A 223 -8.08 14.95 -14.26
CA ALA A 223 -9.29 14.16 -14.21
C ALA A 223 -9.92 14.07 -12.80
N GLY A 224 -9.22 14.54 -11.77
CA GLY A 224 -9.68 14.57 -10.39
C GLY A 224 -9.76 13.19 -9.74
N ALA A 225 -8.79 12.31 -9.97
CA ALA A 225 -8.65 11.07 -9.22
C ALA A 225 -8.51 11.37 -7.71
N ASP A 226 -9.02 10.47 -6.85
CA ASP A 226 -8.95 10.68 -5.38
C ASP A 226 -7.52 10.53 -4.83
N GLY A 227 -6.67 9.82 -5.57
CA GLY A 227 -5.24 9.69 -5.26
C GLY A 227 -4.51 8.87 -6.30
N MET A 228 -3.22 8.67 -6.07
CA MET A 228 -2.37 7.78 -6.86
C MET A 228 -1.28 7.17 -6.01
N PHE A 229 -0.85 5.95 -6.36
CA PHE A 229 0.34 5.30 -5.79
C PHE A 229 1.51 5.47 -6.74
N THR A 230 2.63 6.00 -6.26
CA THR A 230 3.82 6.27 -7.07
C THR A 230 5.11 5.92 -6.34
N ASP A 231 6.10 5.41 -7.09
CA ASP A 231 7.47 5.19 -6.59
C ASP A 231 8.25 6.51 -6.49
N PHE A 232 7.73 7.61 -7.10
CA PHE A 232 8.37 8.92 -7.19
C PHE A 232 7.47 10.03 -6.62
N PRO A 233 7.20 10.04 -5.29
CA PRO A 233 6.30 11.02 -4.67
C PRO A 233 6.74 12.48 -4.88
N GLU A 234 8.04 12.74 -4.99
CA GLU A 234 8.59 14.07 -5.27
C GLU A 234 8.12 14.64 -6.63
N LYS A 235 7.98 13.77 -7.66
CA LYS A 235 7.49 14.19 -8.98
C LYS A 235 6.02 14.58 -8.92
N ALA A 236 5.21 13.76 -8.25
CA ALA A 236 3.78 14.04 -8.10
C ALA A 236 3.53 15.31 -7.24
N SER A 237 4.29 15.48 -6.14
CA SER A 237 4.23 16.67 -5.29
C SER A 237 4.62 17.96 -6.05
N ALA A 238 5.63 17.88 -6.92
CA ALA A 238 6.04 19.03 -7.74
C ALA A 238 4.94 19.45 -8.73
N LEU A 239 4.22 18.50 -9.32
CA LEU A 239 3.10 18.81 -10.22
C LEU A 239 1.94 19.51 -9.51
N LEU A 240 1.55 19.05 -8.30
CA LEU A 240 0.47 19.67 -7.52
C LEU A 240 0.80 21.09 -7.00
N LYS A 241 2.09 21.44 -6.83
CA LYS A 241 2.50 22.76 -6.37
C LYS A 241 2.52 23.81 -7.50
N ASN A 242 2.51 23.37 -8.75
CA ASN A 242 2.57 24.23 -9.94
C ASN A 242 1.17 24.51 -10.54
N GLU A 243 0.10 23.99 -9.93
CA GLU A 243 -1.30 24.37 -10.18
C GLU A 243 -1.77 25.49 -9.23
#